data_61209c8198cb303dcc06eacf5714af3b
#
_entry.id   61209c8198cb303dcc06eacf5714af3b
#
_cell.length_a   1.000
_cell.length_b   1.000
_cell.length_c   1.000
_cell.angle_alpha   90.00
_cell.angle_beta   90.00
_cell.angle_gamma   90.00
#
_symmetry.space_group_name_H-M   'P 1'
#
loop_
_entity.id
_entity.type
_entity.pdbx_description
1 polymer ?
#
loop_
_entity_poly.entity_id
_entity_poly.type
_entity_poly.pdbx_seq_one_letter_code
_entity_poly.pdbx_strand_id
1 'polypeptide(L)'
;WASPLPWEALEADGAVFRITLPPNANYDPNAPTDYTGLPASLGFIAHIGNLKDGGDNFIDPTESNIWYYQQGVLQTTPFGDGALLAGAGAHWLDHQTLAWNPGVTYDGVALYSSAGANLVIEANDVTNATHFGTTATTLSSALQSKFPHLQNLAAFTIDITAQEARDALKGQVIAVAWLNGQTVAATRVQIPGVVDDLMAYDGELGVNYANGQVSATVWAPTATQVNLKRYDAAKNLLET
;
A
#
# COMPACT_ATOMS: atom_id res chain seq x y z
N TRP A 1 -24.89 -5.34 1.63
CA TRP A 1 -24.07 -6.48 2.10
C TRP A 1 -24.92 -7.55 2.81
N ALA A 2 -26.23 -7.62 2.56
CA ALA A 2 -27.13 -8.49 3.31
C ALA A 2 -26.94 -9.99 3.05
N SER A 3 -26.30 -10.39 1.96
CA SER A 3 -26.04 -11.79 1.58
C SER A 3 -24.72 -11.89 0.83
N PRO A 4 -23.59 -11.89 1.54
CA PRO A 4 -22.31 -12.11 0.91
C PRO A 4 -22.24 -13.53 0.33
N LEU A 5 -21.45 -13.70 -0.73
CA LEU A 5 -21.14 -15.03 -1.26
C LEU A 5 -20.32 -15.79 -0.21
N PRO A 6 -20.76 -16.98 0.25
CA PRO A 6 -19.98 -17.78 1.17
C PRO A 6 -18.76 -18.34 0.46
N TRP A 7 -17.64 -18.53 1.17
CA TRP A 7 -16.52 -19.28 0.63
C TRP A 7 -16.86 -20.76 0.48
N GLU A 8 -16.33 -21.38 -0.56
CA GLU A 8 -16.47 -22.81 -0.81
C GLU A 8 -15.50 -23.62 0.03
N ALA A 9 -14.27 -23.14 0.20
CA ALA A 9 -13.23 -23.74 1.01
C ALA A 9 -12.39 -22.66 1.70
N LEU A 10 -11.82 -23.01 2.83
CA LEU A 10 -10.79 -22.24 3.52
C LEU A 10 -9.49 -23.03 3.42
N GLU A 11 -8.51 -22.48 2.74
CA GLU A 11 -7.19 -23.05 2.55
C GLU A 11 -6.15 -22.33 3.42
N ALA A 12 -4.92 -22.83 3.47
CA ALA A 12 -3.87 -22.27 4.35
C ALA A 12 -3.53 -20.82 3.98
N ASP A 13 -3.65 -20.47 2.72
CA ASP A 13 -3.29 -19.19 2.11
C ASP A 13 -4.49 -18.31 1.70
N GLY A 14 -5.72 -18.76 1.97
CA GLY A 14 -6.90 -17.95 1.67
C GLY A 14 -8.23 -18.68 1.62
N ALA A 15 -9.28 -17.96 1.26
CA ALA A 15 -10.61 -18.48 1.08
C ALA A 15 -10.93 -18.65 -0.42
N VAL A 16 -11.44 -19.79 -0.80
CA VAL A 16 -11.88 -20.06 -2.16
C VAL A 16 -13.35 -19.70 -2.33
N PHE A 17 -13.64 -18.86 -3.30
CA PHE A 17 -14.98 -18.52 -3.72
C PHE A 17 -15.20 -19.04 -5.13
N ARG A 18 -16.33 -19.70 -5.35
CA ARG A 18 -16.74 -20.11 -6.68
C ARG A 18 -17.97 -19.32 -7.10
N ILE A 19 -17.89 -18.68 -8.24
CA ILE A 19 -19.01 -17.99 -8.87
C ILE A 19 -19.41 -18.81 -10.09
N THR A 20 -20.58 -19.45 -10.02
CA THR A 20 -21.16 -20.11 -11.18
C THR A 20 -21.98 -19.10 -11.95
N LEU A 21 -21.53 -18.75 -13.15
CA LEU A 21 -22.29 -17.89 -14.03
C LEU A 21 -23.45 -18.70 -14.62
N PRO A 22 -24.66 -18.11 -14.74
CA PRO A 22 -25.78 -18.79 -15.35
C PRO A 22 -25.43 -19.12 -16.82
N PRO A 23 -25.80 -20.31 -17.31
CA PRO A 23 -25.57 -20.66 -18.69
C PRO A 23 -26.28 -19.64 -19.60
N ASN A 24 -25.50 -18.96 -20.40
CA ASN A 24 -26.02 -18.19 -21.51
C ASN A 24 -26.41 -19.18 -22.66
N ALA A 25 -27.31 -18.79 -23.52
CA ALA A 25 -27.75 -19.65 -24.64
C ALA A 25 -26.61 -20.12 -25.57
N ASN A 26 -25.44 -19.49 -25.48
CA ASN A 26 -24.24 -19.79 -26.25
C ASN A 26 -23.09 -20.40 -25.42
N TYR A 27 -23.29 -20.63 -24.11
CA TYR A 27 -22.29 -21.25 -23.27
C TYR A 27 -22.42 -22.78 -23.31
N ASP A 28 -21.37 -23.48 -23.73
CA ASP A 28 -21.28 -24.93 -23.65
C ASP A 28 -20.42 -25.33 -22.44
N PRO A 29 -21.02 -25.88 -21.38
CA PRO A 29 -20.30 -26.33 -20.21
C PRO A 29 -19.35 -27.51 -20.47
N ASN A 30 -19.48 -28.19 -21.62
CA ASN A 30 -18.59 -29.29 -22.03
C ASN A 30 -17.40 -28.79 -22.87
N ALA A 31 -17.37 -27.52 -23.26
CA ALA A 31 -16.25 -26.87 -23.92
C ALA A 31 -15.63 -25.81 -22.95
N PRO A 32 -14.84 -26.22 -21.97
CA PRO A 32 -14.35 -25.34 -20.88
C PRO A 32 -13.44 -24.20 -21.35
N THR A 33 -13.10 -24.14 -22.62
CA THR A 33 -12.34 -23.05 -23.24
C THR A 33 -13.20 -22.16 -24.14
N ASP A 34 -14.50 -22.46 -24.30
CA ASP A 34 -15.43 -21.61 -25.04
C ASP A 34 -16.16 -20.66 -24.08
N TYR A 35 -15.64 -19.46 -23.93
CA TYR A 35 -16.22 -18.38 -23.10
C TYR A 35 -17.22 -17.52 -23.91
N THR A 36 -17.64 -17.92 -25.09
CA THR A 36 -18.63 -17.19 -25.88
C THR A 36 -19.95 -17.10 -25.12
N GLY A 37 -20.43 -15.88 -24.93
CA GLY A 37 -21.67 -15.61 -24.21
C GLY A 37 -21.53 -15.32 -22.70
N LEU A 38 -20.33 -15.33 -22.15
CA LEU A 38 -20.11 -14.78 -20.83
C LEU A 38 -20.18 -13.25 -20.86
N PRO A 39 -20.52 -12.60 -19.73
CA PRO A 39 -20.45 -11.14 -19.65
C PRO A 39 -19.02 -10.67 -19.89
N ALA A 40 -18.86 -9.51 -20.53
CA ALA A 40 -17.54 -8.93 -20.81
C ALA A 40 -16.75 -8.59 -19.53
N SER A 41 -17.42 -8.43 -18.42
CA SER A 41 -16.78 -8.29 -17.10
C SER A 41 -17.72 -8.71 -15.98
N LEU A 42 -17.17 -9.23 -14.91
CA LEU A 42 -17.86 -9.54 -13.66
C LEU A 42 -17.29 -8.67 -12.55
N GLY A 43 -18.14 -7.82 -11.96
CA GLY A 43 -17.75 -6.98 -10.83
C GLY A 43 -17.94 -7.69 -9.49
N PHE A 44 -16.98 -7.53 -8.58
CA PHE A 44 -17.13 -7.98 -7.20
C PHE A 44 -16.49 -6.99 -6.21
N ILE A 45 -16.86 -7.12 -4.95
CA ILE A 45 -16.31 -6.32 -3.85
C ILE A 45 -15.88 -7.29 -2.76
N ALA A 46 -14.60 -7.21 -2.37
CA ALA A 46 -14.11 -7.88 -1.18
C ALA A 46 -14.42 -7.03 0.06
N HIS A 47 -14.93 -7.65 1.12
CA HIS A 47 -15.22 -6.94 2.37
C HIS A 47 -15.18 -7.86 3.59
N ILE A 48 -14.90 -7.27 4.77
CA ILE A 48 -15.03 -7.92 6.08
C ILE A 48 -16.04 -7.11 6.88
N GLY A 49 -17.21 -7.69 7.15
CA GLY A 49 -18.32 -6.96 7.76
C GLY A 49 -18.73 -5.77 6.88
N ASN A 50 -18.66 -4.56 7.42
CA ASN A 50 -18.94 -3.32 6.68
C ASN A 50 -17.71 -2.63 6.12
N LEU A 51 -16.52 -3.21 6.31
CA LEU A 51 -15.26 -2.66 5.80
C LEU A 51 -14.98 -3.25 4.41
N LYS A 52 -14.86 -2.37 3.43
CA LYS A 52 -14.48 -2.72 2.06
C LYS A 52 -12.97 -2.83 1.97
N ASP A 53 -12.48 -3.89 1.35
CA ASP A 53 -11.06 -4.06 1.04
C ASP A 53 -10.79 -3.61 -0.40
N GLY A 54 -10.12 -2.48 -0.53
CA GLY A 54 -9.82 -1.90 -1.84
C GLY A 54 -11.02 -1.25 -2.57
N GLY A 55 -10.92 -1.18 -3.89
CA GLY A 55 -11.93 -0.62 -4.80
C GLY A 55 -13.01 -1.63 -5.21
N ASP A 56 -13.80 -1.27 -6.21
CA ASP A 56 -14.60 -2.22 -6.97
C ASP A 56 -13.65 -2.98 -7.90
N ASN A 57 -13.74 -4.30 -7.90
CA ASN A 57 -12.90 -5.17 -8.71
C ASN A 57 -13.72 -5.69 -9.89
N PHE A 58 -13.06 -5.80 -11.04
CA PHE A 58 -13.67 -6.31 -12.26
C PHE A 58 -12.75 -7.37 -12.86
N ILE A 59 -13.30 -8.54 -13.16
CA ILE A 59 -12.60 -9.61 -13.84
C ILE A 59 -13.17 -9.80 -15.25
N ASP A 60 -12.30 -10.12 -16.18
CA ASP A 60 -12.70 -10.59 -17.51
C ASP A 60 -12.74 -12.13 -17.47
N PRO A 61 -13.92 -12.76 -17.47
CA PRO A 61 -14.02 -14.22 -17.40
C PRO A 61 -13.49 -14.92 -18.66
N THR A 62 -13.19 -14.17 -19.72
CA THR A 62 -12.57 -14.73 -20.94
C THR A 62 -11.05 -14.79 -20.85
N GLU A 63 -10.44 -14.00 -19.94
CA GLU A 63 -8.99 -13.99 -19.73
C GLU A 63 -8.53 -15.16 -18.86
N SER A 64 -9.27 -15.47 -17.79
CA SER A 64 -8.98 -16.57 -16.88
C SER A 64 -10.23 -17.05 -16.16
N ASN A 65 -10.28 -18.34 -15.84
CA ASN A 65 -11.30 -18.92 -14.96
C ASN A 65 -10.83 -18.98 -13.47
N ILE A 66 -9.59 -18.59 -13.19
CA ILE A 66 -9.01 -18.49 -11.85
C ILE A 66 -8.44 -17.11 -11.69
N TRP A 67 -8.84 -16.43 -10.60
CA TRP A 67 -8.38 -15.12 -10.25
C TRP A 67 -7.93 -15.11 -8.79
N TYR A 68 -6.83 -14.48 -8.54
CA TYR A 68 -6.25 -14.31 -7.20
C TYR A 68 -6.46 -12.89 -6.76
N TYR A 69 -6.97 -12.71 -5.55
CA TYR A 69 -7.21 -11.39 -4.96
C TYR A 69 -6.49 -11.27 -3.63
N GLN A 70 -5.73 -10.18 -3.46
CA GLN A 70 -5.05 -9.87 -2.21
C GLN A 70 -5.02 -8.35 -2.03
N GLN A 71 -5.64 -7.86 -0.94
CA GLN A 71 -5.55 -6.46 -0.50
C GLN A 71 -5.78 -5.41 -1.60
N GLY A 72 -6.80 -5.57 -2.40
CA GLY A 72 -7.14 -4.65 -3.48
C GLY A 72 -6.42 -4.92 -4.81
N VAL A 73 -5.55 -5.92 -4.87
CA VAL A 73 -4.88 -6.36 -6.11
C VAL A 73 -5.55 -7.62 -6.64
N LEU A 74 -5.81 -7.65 -7.94
CA LEU A 74 -6.42 -8.76 -8.64
C LEU A 74 -5.54 -9.19 -9.81
N GLN A 75 -5.27 -10.49 -9.94
CA GLN A 75 -4.41 -11.03 -11.00
C GLN A 75 -4.78 -12.47 -11.36
N THR A 76 -4.30 -12.96 -12.50
CA THR A 76 -4.56 -14.32 -13.00
C THR A 76 -3.51 -15.35 -12.61
N THR A 77 -2.44 -14.91 -11.94
CA THR A 77 -1.39 -15.77 -11.40
C THR A 77 -1.44 -15.77 -9.88
N PRO A 78 -1.05 -16.86 -9.19
CA PRO A 78 -0.95 -16.84 -7.73
C PRO A 78 -0.07 -15.69 -7.23
N PHE A 79 -0.46 -15.09 -6.10
CA PHE A 79 0.50 -14.27 -5.36
C PHE A 79 1.63 -15.19 -4.87
N GLY A 80 2.85 -14.66 -4.83
CA GLY A 80 3.99 -15.41 -4.30
C GLY A 80 3.74 -15.85 -2.85
N ASP A 81 4.40 -16.93 -2.42
CA ASP A 81 4.30 -17.49 -1.06
C ASP A 81 4.90 -16.58 0.04
N GLY A 82 4.99 -15.28 -0.22
CA GLY A 82 5.52 -14.27 0.68
C GLY A 82 4.54 -13.86 1.78
N ALA A 83 5.05 -13.16 2.77
CA ALA A 83 4.24 -12.62 3.85
C ALA A 83 3.16 -11.66 3.30
N LEU A 84 1.93 -11.81 3.81
CA LEU A 84 0.84 -10.91 3.48
C LEU A 84 1.10 -9.49 3.99
N LEU A 85 0.86 -8.49 3.17
CA LEU A 85 0.93 -7.09 3.58
C LEU A 85 -0.28 -6.73 4.45
N ALA A 86 -0.12 -6.76 5.76
CA ALA A 86 -1.21 -6.58 6.73
C ALA A 86 -1.17 -5.20 7.39
N GLY A 87 -2.26 -4.45 7.29
CA GLY A 87 -2.49 -3.20 8.04
C GLY A 87 -1.43 -2.12 7.82
N ALA A 88 -1.23 -1.26 8.85
CA ALA A 88 -0.21 -0.21 8.92
C ALA A 88 0.37 -0.18 10.34
N GLY A 89 1.07 -1.25 10.72
CA GLY A 89 1.56 -1.47 12.09
C GLY A 89 2.96 -0.92 12.36
N ALA A 90 3.73 -0.59 11.33
CA ALA A 90 5.04 0.02 11.48
C ALA A 90 4.94 1.55 11.49
N HIS A 91 5.83 2.21 12.24
CA HIS A 91 5.89 3.66 12.39
C HIS A 91 7.30 4.16 12.07
N TRP A 92 7.45 5.02 11.08
CA TRP A 92 8.70 5.68 10.76
C TRP A 92 8.77 7.02 11.51
N LEU A 93 9.56 7.07 12.58
CA LEU A 93 9.49 8.11 13.61
C LEU A 93 10.36 9.34 13.31
N ASP A 94 11.55 9.11 12.79
CA ASP A 94 12.48 10.09 12.23
C ASP A 94 13.21 9.44 11.06
N HIS A 95 14.14 10.14 10.39
CA HIS A 95 14.73 9.63 9.15
C HIS A 95 15.45 8.28 9.29
N GLN A 96 15.86 7.91 10.51
CA GLN A 96 16.59 6.65 10.74
C GLN A 96 15.92 5.70 11.72
N THR A 97 14.73 6.02 12.27
CA THR A 97 14.10 5.18 13.30
C THR A 97 12.76 4.61 12.86
N LEU A 98 12.70 3.29 12.76
CA LEU A 98 11.47 2.51 12.57
C LEU A 98 11.07 1.86 13.90
N ALA A 99 9.77 1.86 14.22
CA ALA A 99 9.22 1.15 15.37
C ALA A 99 8.12 0.18 14.89
N TRP A 100 8.24 -1.11 15.22
CA TRP A 100 7.28 -2.12 14.81
C TRP A 100 7.43 -3.42 15.63
N ASN A 101 6.30 -4.05 15.97
CA ASN A 101 6.25 -5.42 16.47
C ASN A 101 5.59 -6.31 15.41
N PRO A 102 6.31 -7.17 14.70
CA PRO A 102 5.76 -8.05 13.68
C PRO A 102 4.69 -9.04 14.19
N GLY A 103 4.70 -9.35 15.49
CA GLY A 103 3.76 -10.32 16.10
C GLY A 103 4.12 -11.78 15.83
N VAL A 104 5.23 -12.05 15.17
CA VAL A 104 5.77 -13.38 14.85
C VAL A 104 7.25 -13.44 15.22
N THR A 105 7.83 -14.63 15.26
CA THR A 105 9.29 -14.79 15.42
C THR A 105 9.98 -14.32 14.13
N TYR A 106 11.05 -13.53 14.27
CA TYR A 106 11.86 -13.02 13.18
C TYR A 106 13.34 -12.90 13.60
N ASP A 107 14.24 -12.88 12.64
CA ASP A 107 15.68 -12.64 12.83
C ASP A 107 16.13 -11.30 12.24
N GLY A 108 15.31 -10.66 11.41
CA GLY A 108 15.58 -9.35 10.85
C GLY A 108 14.32 -8.61 10.41
N VAL A 109 14.44 -7.29 10.31
CA VAL A 109 13.43 -6.39 9.73
C VAL A 109 14.12 -5.56 8.66
N ALA A 110 13.41 -5.21 7.59
CA ALA A 110 13.89 -4.26 6.58
C ALA A 110 12.78 -3.33 6.14
N LEU A 111 13.17 -2.13 5.71
CA LEU A 111 12.29 -1.17 5.07
C LEU A 111 12.43 -1.29 3.54
N TYR A 112 11.32 -1.22 2.84
CA TYR A 112 11.29 -1.24 1.38
C TYR A 112 10.50 -0.08 0.84
N SER A 113 10.95 0.51 -0.27
CA SER A 113 10.18 1.54 -0.97
C SER A 113 10.04 1.23 -2.46
N SER A 114 8.92 1.64 -3.05
CA SER A 114 8.67 1.52 -4.49
C SER A 114 8.02 2.80 -5.02
N ALA A 115 8.72 3.47 -5.93
CA ALA A 115 8.21 4.69 -6.55
C ALA A 115 6.97 4.43 -7.43
N GLY A 116 6.88 3.23 -8.03
CA GLY A 116 5.76 2.81 -8.88
C GLY A 116 4.58 2.21 -8.12
N ALA A 117 4.68 2.06 -6.79
CA ALA A 117 3.69 1.37 -5.95
C ALA A 117 3.32 -0.05 -6.46
N ASN A 118 4.29 -0.73 -7.07
CA ASN A 118 4.16 -2.05 -7.69
C ASN A 118 5.05 -3.11 -7.01
N LEU A 119 5.32 -2.91 -5.72
CA LEU A 119 6.11 -3.81 -4.89
C LEU A 119 5.40 -5.16 -4.74
N VAL A 120 6.15 -6.25 -4.87
CA VAL A 120 5.68 -7.63 -4.66
C VAL A 120 6.49 -8.29 -3.55
N ILE A 121 5.80 -8.90 -2.59
CA ILE A 121 6.42 -9.65 -1.50
C ILE A 121 6.33 -11.13 -1.88
N GLU A 122 7.48 -11.77 -2.00
CA GLU A 122 7.61 -13.19 -2.28
C GLU A 122 8.14 -13.93 -1.04
N ALA A 123 8.12 -15.24 -1.04
CA ALA A 123 8.56 -16.04 0.11
C ALA A 123 9.98 -15.67 0.58
N ASN A 124 10.89 -15.40 -0.35
CA ASN A 124 12.30 -15.16 -0.09
C ASN A 124 12.86 -13.87 -0.71
N ASP A 125 11.98 -12.98 -1.20
CA ASP A 125 12.38 -11.72 -1.82
C ASP A 125 11.28 -10.65 -1.71
N VAL A 126 11.65 -9.40 -1.96
CA VAL A 126 10.73 -8.28 -2.18
C VAL A 126 11.17 -7.58 -3.46
N THR A 127 10.40 -7.76 -4.53
CA THR A 127 10.75 -7.27 -5.87
C THR A 127 10.11 -5.91 -6.18
N ASN A 128 10.59 -5.24 -7.22
CA ASN A 128 10.17 -3.88 -7.62
C ASN A 128 10.32 -2.83 -6.51
N ALA A 129 11.32 -3.01 -5.63
CA ALA A 129 11.53 -2.17 -4.46
C ALA A 129 13.01 -1.87 -4.23
N THR A 130 13.27 -0.71 -3.63
CA THR A 130 14.56 -0.37 -3.03
C THR A 130 14.56 -0.89 -1.60
N HIS A 131 15.59 -1.64 -1.23
CA HIS A 131 15.80 -2.22 0.09
C HIS A 131 16.64 -1.29 0.96
N PHE A 132 16.22 -1.10 2.21
CA PHE A 132 16.97 -0.44 3.27
C PHE A 132 17.10 -1.40 4.45
N GLY A 133 18.34 -1.78 4.76
CA GLY A 133 18.67 -2.64 5.89
C GLY A 133 18.34 -1.96 7.22
N THR A 134 18.11 -2.77 8.24
CA THR A 134 17.92 -2.23 9.59
C THR A 134 18.74 -2.97 10.63
N THR A 135 19.02 -2.28 11.75
CA THR A 135 19.66 -2.86 12.92
C THR A 135 18.78 -2.62 14.15
N ALA A 136 18.55 -3.66 14.94
CA ALA A 136 17.77 -3.55 16.17
C ALA A 136 18.39 -2.52 17.12
N THR A 137 17.56 -1.67 17.72
CA THR A 137 17.96 -0.62 18.65
C THR A 137 16.89 -0.41 19.72
N THR A 138 17.01 0.65 20.51
CA THR A 138 16.01 1.09 21.47
C THR A 138 15.58 2.52 21.15
N LEU A 139 14.31 2.84 21.37
CA LEU A 139 13.83 4.22 21.23
C LEU A 139 14.56 5.16 22.19
N SER A 140 15.08 6.26 21.68
CA SER A 140 15.65 7.33 22.49
C SER A 140 14.59 7.92 23.43
N SER A 141 15.02 8.50 24.56
CA SER A 141 14.09 9.17 25.49
C SER A 141 13.30 10.31 24.83
N ALA A 142 13.88 10.98 23.85
CA ALA A 142 13.23 12.03 23.07
C ALA A 142 12.08 11.46 22.24
N LEU A 143 12.31 10.34 21.53
CA LEU A 143 11.27 9.66 20.74
C LEU A 143 10.19 9.03 21.63
N GLN A 144 10.57 8.45 22.78
CA GLN A 144 9.58 7.95 23.75
C GLN A 144 8.68 9.06 24.28
N SER A 145 9.24 10.26 24.54
CA SER A 145 8.47 11.42 24.97
C SER A 145 7.58 11.98 23.85
N LYS A 146 8.06 12.00 22.61
CA LYS A 146 7.30 12.46 21.42
C LYS A 146 6.19 11.48 21.05
N PHE A 147 6.42 10.16 21.20
CA PHE A 147 5.51 9.09 20.83
C PHE A 147 5.26 8.10 21.99
N PRO A 148 4.64 8.52 23.10
CA PRO A 148 4.51 7.69 24.30
C PRO A 148 3.70 6.41 24.09
N HIS A 149 2.80 6.39 23.10
CA HIS A 149 2.01 5.22 22.73
C HIS A 149 2.80 4.14 21.98
N LEU A 150 4.00 4.45 21.48
CA LEU A 150 4.87 3.54 20.72
C LEU A 150 6.06 3.01 21.55
N GLN A 151 6.20 3.41 22.80
CA GLN A 151 7.36 3.09 23.65
C GLN A 151 7.63 1.58 23.84
N ASN A 152 6.60 0.74 23.66
CA ASN A 152 6.67 -0.72 23.81
C ASN A 152 6.90 -1.46 22.48
N LEU A 153 7.02 -0.75 21.36
CA LEU A 153 7.37 -1.36 20.08
C LEU A 153 8.88 -1.63 20.01
N ALA A 154 9.24 -2.69 19.31
CA ALA A 154 10.64 -2.91 18.92
C ALA A 154 11.09 -1.78 18.00
N ALA A 155 12.32 -1.30 18.20
CA ALA A 155 12.89 -0.22 17.41
C ALA A 155 14.06 -0.71 16.55
N PHE A 156 14.21 -0.08 15.40
CA PHE A 156 15.23 -0.42 14.41
C PHE A 156 15.83 0.87 13.86
N THR A 157 17.16 0.92 13.77
CA THR A 157 17.86 1.96 13.01
C THR A 157 17.88 1.55 11.55
N ILE A 158 17.41 2.41 10.67
CA ILE A 158 17.39 2.19 9.22
C ILE A 158 18.71 2.71 8.62
N ASP A 159 19.34 1.93 7.78
CA ASP A 159 20.50 2.35 6.98
C ASP A 159 20.02 3.12 5.75
N ILE A 160 19.76 4.40 5.94
CA ILE A 160 19.18 5.29 4.93
C ILE A 160 19.68 6.72 5.16
N THR A 161 19.99 7.42 4.08
CA THR A 161 20.28 8.85 4.12
C THR A 161 19.00 9.68 4.14
N ALA A 162 19.09 10.93 4.59
CA ALA A 162 17.95 11.84 4.60
C ALA A 162 17.38 12.10 3.17
N GLN A 163 18.22 12.04 2.13
CA GLN A 163 17.75 12.20 0.74
C GLN A 163 16.99 10.97 0.25
N GLU A 164 17.50 9.77 0.50
CA GLU A 164 16.82 8.52 0.16
C GLU A 164 15.48 8.41 0.90
N ALA A 165 15.43 8.83 2.17
CA ALA A 165 14.19 8.89 2.92
C ALA A 165 13.15 9.83 2.28
N ARG A 166 13.56 11.03 1.84
CA ARG A 166 12.67 11.95 1.10
C ARG A 166 12.16 11.34 -0.20
N ASP A 167 13.00 10.59 -0.91
CA ASP A 167 12.60 9.96 -2.17
C ASP A 167 11.69 8.75 -1.92
N ALA A 168 11.97 7.93 -0.91
CA ALA A 168 11.10 6.82 -0.49
C ALA A 168 9.70 7.29 -0.09
N LEU A 169 9.57 8.44 0.58
CA LEU A 169 8.29 9.02 1.01
C LEU A 169 7.38 9.48 -0.14
N LYS A 170 7.87 9.55 -1.37
CA LYS A 170 7.08 9.86 -2.56
C LYS A 170 6.37 8.63 -3.16
N GLY A 171 6.68 7.44 -2.67
CA GLY A 171 6.16 6.16 -3.16
C GLY A 171 5.50 5.32 -2.07
N GLN A 172 5.33 4.05 -2.39
CA GLN A 172 4.90 3.05 -1.43
C GLN A 172 6.05 2.71 -0.48
N VAL A 173 5.76 2.62 0.83
CA VAL A 173 6.73 2.20 1.85
C VAL A 173 6.14 1.08 2.69
N ILE A 174 6.89 -0.02 2.86
CA ILE A 174 6.52 -1.14 3.71
C ILE A 174 7.68 -1.57 4.62
N ALA A 175 7.34 -2.20 5.73
CA ALA A 175 8.28 -2.94 6.57
C ALA A 175 8.03 -4.44 6.42
N VAL A 176 9.12 -5.22 6.30
CA VAL A 176 9.07 -6.68 6.17
C VAL A 176 9.95 -7.32 7.25
N ALA A 177 9.41 -8.32 7.92
CA ALA A 177 10.14 -9.16 8.87
C ALA A 177 10.56 -10.46 8.19
N TRP A 178 11.76 -10.90 8.50
CA TRP A 178 12.43 -12.05 7.92
C TRP A 178 12.75 -13.09 8.98
N LEU A 179 12.67 -14.36 8.61
CA LEU A 179 13.13 -15.48 9.43
C LEU A 179 13.78 -16.54 8.51
N ASN A 180 15.07 -16.84 8.74
CA ASN A 180 15.83 -17.79 7.93
C ASN A 180 15.76 -17.51 6.41
N GLY A 181 15.78 -16.23 6.03
CA GLY A 181 15.69 -15.80 4.63
C GLY A 181 14.30 -15.89 4.01
N GLN A 182 13.25 -16.10 4.82
CA GLN A 182 11.85 -16.09 4.38
C GLN A 182 11.14 -14.86 4.92
N THR A 183 10.24 -14.28 4.14
CA THR A 183 9.34 -13.22 4.60
C THR A 183 8.27 -13.82 5.51
N VAL A 184 8.17 -13.35 6.76
CA VAL A 184 7.22 -13.91 7.74
C VAL A 184 6.15 -12.94 8.19
N ALA A 185 6.36 -11.64 8.01
CA ALA A 185 5.35 -10.61 8.21
C ALA A 185 5.68 -9.38 7.35
N ALA A 186 4.65 -8.67 6.91
CA ALA A 186 4.79 -7.40 6.22
C ALA A 186 3.67 -6.43 6.62
N THR A 187 3.98 -5.13 6.64
CA THR A 187 3.03 -4.09 7.01
C THR A 187 3.32 -2.78 6.30
N ARG A 188 2.28 -1.98 6.07
CA ARG A 188 2.45 -0.58 5.64
C ARG A 188 3.07 0.24 6.76
N VAL A 189 3.73 1.32 6.38
CA VAL A 189 4.44 2.20 7.31
C VAL A 189 3.68 3.51 7.49
N GLN A 190 3.43 3.88 8.74
CA GLN A 190 2.93 5.19 9.10
C GLN A 190 4.08 6.19 9.07
N ILE A 191 3.97 7.23 8.27
CA ILE A 191 5.04 8.18 7.95
C ILE A 191 4.97 9.56 8.64
N PRO A 192 3.97 9.93 9.44
CA PRO A 192 3.89 11.29 9.99
C PRO A 192 5.15 11.72 10.74
N GLY A 193 5.78 10.81 11.49
CA GLY A 193 6.97 11.12 12.28
C GLY A 193 8.17 11.55 11.45
N VAL A 194 8.50 10.79 10.40
CA VAL A 194 9.61 11.10 9.49
C VAL A 194 9.31 12.30 8.58
N VAL A 195 8.04 12.53 8.24
CA VAL A 195 7.63 13.72 7.49
C VAL A 195 7.84 14.99 8.34
N ASP A 196 7.47 14.94 9.61
CA ASP A 196 7.74 16.04 10.55
C ASP A 196 9.24 16.29 10.74
N ASP A 197 10.06 15.21 10.79
CA ASP A 197 11.50 15.30 10.97
C ASP A 197 12.21 15.93 9.75
N LEU A 198 11.89 15.45 8.55
CA LEU A 198 12.62 15.81 7.34
C LEU A 198 12.04 16.97 6.54
N MET A 199 10.75 17.26 6.70
CA MET A 199 10.00 18.12 5.79
C MET A 199 9.17 19.17 6.54
N ALA A 200 9.49 19.46 7.82
CA ALA A 200 8.88 20.55 8.55
C ALA A 200 9.06 21.87 7.78
N TYR A 201 8.01 22.69 7.76
CA TYR A 201 8.00 23.99 7.09
C TYR A 201 7.38 25.05 8.00
N ASP A 202 8.16 26.08 8.32
CA ASP A 202 7.77 27.16 9.24
C ASP A 202 7.32 28.43 8.50
N GLY A 203 7.30 28.42 7.15
CA GLY A 203 6.91 29.58 6.35
C GLY A 203 5.39 29.73 6.23
N GLU A 204 4.97 30.87 5.67
CA GLU A 204 3.56 31.12 5.37
C GLU A 204 3.05 30.20 4.27
N LEU A 205 1.87 29.61 4.49
CA LEU A 205 1.15 28.78 3.53
C LEU A 205 -0.07 29.54 2.98
N GLY A 206 -0.54 29.10 1.81
CA GLY A 206 -1.71 29.69 1.17
C GLY A 206 -1.36 30.77 0.17
N VAL A 207 -2.34 31.63 -0.10
CA VAL A 207 -2.23 32.69 -1.11
C VAL A 207 -1.92 34.02 -0.44
N ASN A 208 -0.86 34.69 -0.92
CA ASN A 208 -0.44 36.00 -0.44
C ASN A 208 -0.53 37.05 -1.60
N TYR A 209 -1.06 38.23 -1.26
CA TYR A 209 -1.20 39.35 -2.16
C TYR A 209 -0.32 40.52 -1.65
N ALA A 210 0.80 40.75 -2.30
CA ALA A 210 1.72 41.81 -1.91
C ALA A 210 2.26 42.54 -3.14
N ASN A 211 2.32 43.88 -3.08
CA ASN A 211 2.92 44.73 -4.12
C ASN A 211 2.37 44.51 -5.55
N GLY A 212 1.07 44.17 -5.67
CA GLY A 212 0.43 43.88 -6.96
C GLY A 212 0.77 42.51 -7.53
N GLN A 213 1.44 41.65 -6.75
CA GLN A 213 1.74 40.28 -7.12
C GLN A 213 0.95 39.31 -6.24
N VAL A 214 0.68 38.11 -6.80
CA VAL A 214 0.06 36.99 -6.10
C VAL A 214 1.07 35.86 -6.01
N SER A 215 1.29 35.35 -4.82
CA SER A 215 2.06 34.11 -4.59
C SER A 215 1.19 33.08 -3.91
N ALA A 216 1.48 31.81 -4.17
CA ALA A 216 0.82 30.71 -3.51
C ALA A 216 1.89 29.71 -3.02
N THR A 217 1.82 29.36 -1.76
CA THR A 217 2.71 28.37 -1.13
C THR A 217 1.88 27.20 -0.63
N VAL A 218 2.26 25.98 -1.04
CA VAL A 218 1.63 24.74 -0.60
C VAL A 218 2.69 23.82 0.01
N TRP A 219 2.38 23.23 1.16
CA TRP A 219 3.19 22.18 1.74
C TRP A 219 2.64 20.82 1.27
N ALA A 220 3.40 20.11 0.43
CA ALA A 220 3.03 18.83 -0.16
C ALA A 220 4.25 17.90 -0.22
N PRO A 221 4.81 17.50 0.96
CA PRO A 221 6.13 16.90 1.08
C PRO A 221 6.25 15.52 0.40
N THR A 222 5.17 14.78 0.28
CA THR A 222 5.13 13.45 -0.35
C THR A 222 4.61 13.46 -1.79
N ALA A 223 4.26 14.64 -2.31
CA ALA A 223 3.75 14.77 -3.68
C ALA A 223 4.88 14.55 -4.71
N THR A 224 4.61 13.78 -5.74
CA THR A 224 5.47 13.64 -6.91
C THR A 224 5.29 14.77 -7.91
N GLN A 225 4.12 15.43 -7.89
CA GLN A 225 3.79 16.54 -8.74
C GLN A 225 2.76 17.46 -8.07
N VAL A 226 2.90 18.75 -8.27
CA VAL A 226 1.92 19.79 -7.89
C VAL A 226 1.57 20.61 -9.13
N ASN A 227 0.29 20.75 -9.44
CA ASN A 227 -0.19 21.52 -10.57
C ASN A 227 -0.98 22.74 -10.07
N LEU A 228 -0.60 23.92 -10.51
CA LEU A 228 -1.38 25.15 -10.31
C LEU A 228 -2.28 25.38 -11.53
N LYS A 229 -3.59 25.45 -11.29
CA LYS A 229 -4.57 25.78 -12.34
C LYS A 229 -5.06 27.19 -12.16
N ARG A 230 -4.93 28.02 -13.19
CA ARG A 230 -5.43 29.40 -13.20
C ARG A 230 -6.73 29.50 -14.01
N TYR A 231 -7.72 30.17 -13.46
CA TYR A 231 -9.03 30.38 -14.09
C TYR A 231 -9.32 31.88 -14.24
N ASP A 232 -10.10 32.25 -15.26
CA ASP A 232 -10.68 33.60 -15.38
C ASP A 232 -11.89 33.78 -14.44
N ALA A 233 -12.46 35.00 -14.45
CA ALA A 233 -13.64 35.33 -13.65
C ALA A 233 -14.89 34.52 -14.06
N ALA A 234 -14.97 33.99 -15.27
CA ALA A 234 -16.02 33.14 -15.79
C ALA A 234 -15.76 31.64 -15.51
N LYS A 235 -14.67 31.32 -14.79
CA LYS A 235 -14.22 29.95 -14.43
C LYS A 235 -13.72 29.13 -15.65
N ASN A 236 -13.27 29.77 -16.72
CA ASN A 236 -12.59 29.07 -17.79
C ASN A 236 -11.12 28.87 -17.40
N LEU A 237 -10.59 27.67 -17.66
CA LEU A 237 -9.17 27.36 -17.41
C LEU A 237 -8.31 28.18 -18.37
N LEU A 238 -7.37 28.96 -17.84
CA LEU A 238 -6.41 29.76 -18.59
C LEU A 238 -5.09 29.01 -18.80
N GLU A 239 -4.58 28.36 -17.74
CA GLU A 239 -3.32 27.59 -17.76
C GLU A 239 -3.25 26.57 -16.63
N THR A 240 -2.35 25.56 -16.79
CA THR A 240 -2.05 24.53 -15.78
C THR A 240 -0.54 24.47 -15.60
#